data_c4dbaa0efc8548a4945bec949be96ec6
#
_entry.id   c4dbaa0efc8548a4945bec949be96ec6
#
_cell.length_a   1.000
_cell.length_b   1.000
_cell.length_c   1.000
_cell.angle_alpha   90.00
_cell.angle_beta   90.00
_cell.angle_gamma   90.00
#
_symmetry.space_group_name_H-M   'P 1'
#
loop_
_entity.id
_entity.type
_entity.pdbx_description
1 polymer ?
#
loop_
_entity_poly.entity_id
_entity_poly.type
_entity_poly.pdbx_seq_one_letter_code
_entity_poly.pdbx_strand_id
1 'polypeptide(L)'
;MGRTVPTFVQLIQQAAERWKKFRRALRREDQPHFDRLFVRVRCYTQAATYQAHDNPMEAILLSIALDQEKRLDAVEKVLQNAGVLCEIASRMDSRPLPQPTRDDAVADRPQPVALPFDR
;
A
#
# COMPACT_ATOMS: atom_id res chain seq x y z
N MET A 1 -15.31 33.99 11.19
CA MET A 1 -14.68 33.60 9.93
C MET A 1 -14.34 32.10 10.00
N GLY A 2 -15.09 31.28 9.25
CA GLY A 2 -14.90 29.83 9.27
C GLY A 2 -13.56 29.44 8.63
N ARG A 3 -12.75 28.66 9.33
CA ARG A 3 -11.58 27.99 8.74
C ARG A 3 -12.09 27.04 7.66
N THR A 4 -11.76 27.31 6.40
CA THR A 4 -12.04 26.39 5.32
C THR A 4 -11.13 25.18 5.46
N VAL A 5 -11.71 24.03 5.85
CA VAL A 5 -10.98 22.76 5.90
C VAL A 5 -10.63 22.36 4.46
N PRO A 6 -9.35 22.09 4.14
CA PRO A 6 -8.97 21.68 2.79
C PRO A 6 -9.63 20.34 2.43
N THR A 7 -10.09 20.24 1.19
CA THR A 7 -10.60 18.97 0.67
C THR A 7 -9.48 17.95 0.49
N PHE A 8 -9.81 16.66 0.51
CA PHE A 8 -8.81 15.62 0.32
C PHE A 8 -8.05 15.77 -1.01
N VAL A 9 -8.71 16.24 -2.06
CA VAL A 9 -8.07 16.54 -3.35
C VAL A 9 -7.01 17.62 -3.21
N GLN A 10 -7.28 18.67 -2.44
CA GLN A 10 -6.31 19.72 -2.14
C GLN A 10 -5.13 19.19 -1.31
N LEU A 11 -5.39 18.29 -0.37
CA LEU A 11 -4.35 17.62 0.42
C LEU A 11 -3.43 16.75 -0.46
N ILE A 12 -3.99 16.04 -1.44
CA ILE A 12 -3.21 15.30 -2.45
C ILE A 12 -2.31 16.24 -3.25
N GLN A 13 -2.82 17.39 -3.69
CA GLN A 13 -2.04 18.37 -4.44
C GLN A 13 -0.91 18.95 -3.60
N GLN A 14 -1.19 19.32 -2.34
CA GLN A 14 -0.18 19.80 -1.40
C GLN A 14 0.90 18.76 -1.12
N ALA A 15 0.52 17.50 -0.98
CA ALA A 15 1.47 16.40 -0.83
C ALA A 15 2.36 16.27 -2.07
N ALA A 16 1.79 16.27 -3.26
CA ALA A 16 2.53 16.20 -4.52
C ALA A 16 3.54 17.36 -4.65
N GLU A 17 3.15 18.59 -4.30
CA GLU A 17 4.05 19.74 -4.29
C GLU A 17 5.18 19.59 -3.27
N ARG A 18 4.88 19.09 -2.07
CA ARG A 18 5.88 18.82 -1.02
C ARG A 18 6.94 17.83 -1.49
N TRP A 19 6.55 16.83 -2.27
CA TRP A 19 7.44 15.79 -2.79
C TRP A 19 8.10 16.14 -4.13
N LYS A 20 7.94 17.35 -4.62
CA LYS A 20 8.49 17.81 -5.91
C LYS A 20 10.03 17.73 -5.98
N LYS A 21 10.70 17.98 -4.85
CA LYS A 21 12.17 17.85 -4.76
C LYS A 21 12.60 16.38 -4.89
N PHE A 22 11.89 15.48 -4.24
CA PHE A 22 12.12 14.04 -4.35
C PHE A 22 11.92 13.57 -5.79
N ARG A 23 10.82 13.96 -6.43
CA ARG A 23 10.56 13.66 -7.83
C ARG A 23 11.71 14.07 -8.76
N ARG A 24 12.28 15.26 -8.54
CA ARG A 24 13.43 15.75 -9.32
C ARG A 24 14.68 14.92 -9.12
N ALA A 25 14.87 14.33 -7.95
CA ALA A 25 16.01 13.48 -7.63
C ALA A 25 15.88 12.05 -8.20
N LEU A 26 14.67 11.64 -8.60
CA LEU A 26 14.44 10.36 -9.22
C LEU A 26 15.04 10.31 -10.64
N ARG A 27 15.40 9.09 -11.06
CA ARG A 27 15.78 8.84 -12.46
C ARG A 27 14.66 9.26 -13.39
N ARG A 28 15.01 9.69 -14.58
CA ARG A 28 14.05 10.21 -15.56
C ARG A 28 12.94 9.22 -15.92
N GLU A 29 13.28 7.93 -15.94
CA GLU A 29 12.35 6.83 -16.19
C GLU A 29 11.36 6.58 -15.04
N ASP A 30 11.74 6.91 -13.79
CA ASP A 30 10.90 6.69 -12.60
C ASP A 30 9.90 7.83 -12.35
N GLN A 31 10.19 9.02 -12.86
CA GLN A 31 9.34 10.20 -12.64
C GLN A 31 7.89 10.01 -13.10
N PRO A 32 7.59 9.44 -14.29
CA PRO A 32 6.21 9.21 -14.70
C PRO A 32 5.51 8.15 -13.84
N HIS A 33 6.24 7.19 -13.26
CA HIS A 33 5.68 6.23 -12.32
C HIS A 33 5.26 6.92 -11.01
N PHE A 34 6.11 7.81 -10.50
CA PHE A 34 5.81 8.62 -9.33
C PHE A 34 4.56 9.50 -9.54
N ASP A 35 4.46 10.19 -10.67
CA ASP A 35 3.31 11.03 -10.99
C ASP A 35 2.00 10.22 -11.03
N ARG A 36 2.04 9.01 -11.56
CA ARG A 36 0.89 8.10 -11.59
C ARG A 36 0.38 7.69 -10.21
N LEU A 37 1.25 7.61 -9.21
CA LEU A 37 0.82 7.28 -7.84
C LEU A 37 -0.19 8.32 -7.33
N PHE A 38 0.12 9.59 -7.43
CA PHE A 38 -0.77 10.66 -6.97
C PHE A 38 -2.04 10.80 -7.79
N VAL A 39 -1.98 10.53 -9.10
CA VAL A 39 -3.19 10.51 -9.95
C VAL A 39 -4.16 9.43 -9.49
N ARG A 40 -3.67 8.24 -9.15
CA ARG A 40 -4.50 7.09 -8.74
C ARG A 40 -5.16 7.27 -7.38
N VAL A 41 -4.52 7.97 -6.46
CA VAL A 41 -5.08 8.27 -5.14
C VAL A 41 -6.45 8.97 -5.25
N ARG A 42 -6.67 9.76 -6.30
CA ARG A 42 -7.95 10.45 -6.53
C ARG A 42 -9.14 9.51 -6.65
N CYS A 43 -8.93 8.27 -7.08
CA CYS A 43 -9.98 7.26 -7.16
C CYS A 43 -10.52 6.85 -5.78
N TYR A 44 -9.77 7.09 -4.72
CA TYR A 44 -10.09 6.70 -3.35
C TYR A 44 -10.46 7.88 -2.45
N THR A 45 -10.74 9.05 -3.05
CA THR A 45 -11.04 10.30 -2.32
C THR A 45 -12.18 10.15 -1.31
N GLN A 46 -13.23 9.43 -1.68
CA GLN A 46 -14.39 9.23 -0.79
C GLN A 46 -14.01 8.43 0.48
N ALA A 47 -13.33 7.31 0.31
CA ALA A 47 -12.90 6.47 1.42
C ALA A 47 -11.92 7.21 2.34
N ALA A 48 -10.98 7.94 1.77
CA ALA A 48 -9.99 8.72 2.50
C ALA A 48 -10.64 9.89 3.27
N THR A 49 -11.64 10.54 2.67
CA THR A 49 -12.41 11.61 3.34
C THR A 49 -13.22 11.05 4.51
N TYR A 50 -13.79 9.86 4.35
CA TYR A 50 -14.56 9.20 5.41
C TYR A 50 -13.69 8.85 6.62
N GLN A 51 -12.44 8.46 6.39
CA GLN A 51 -11.49 8.15 7.47
C GLN A 51 -11.12 9.39 8.30
N ALA A 52 -11.14 10.59 7.72
CA ALA A 52 -10.92 11.88 8.39
C ALA A 52 -9.73 11.87 9.37
N HIS A 53 -8.60 11.31 8.95
CA HIS A 53 -7.42 11.16 9.79
C HIS A 53 -6.62 12.47 9.89
N ASP A 54 -6.00 12.72 11.03
CA ASP A 54 -5.20 13.93 11.28
C ASP A 54 -4.00 14.05 10.32
N ASN A 55 -3.47 12.91 9.87
CA ASN A 55 -2.38 12.86 8.92
C ASN A 55 -2.86 12.42 7.52
N PRO A 56 -3.03 13.34 6.58
CA PRO A 56 -3.51 13.00 5.23
C PRO A 56 -2.55 12.08 4.47
N MET A 57 -1.26 12.06 4.81
CA MET A 57 -0.27 11.23 4.14
C MET A 57 -0.52 9.73 4.36
N GLU A 58 -1.04 9.34 5.51
CA GLU A 58 -1.41 7.95 5.78
C GLU A 58 -2.52 7.47 4.86
N ALA A 59 -3.57 8.27 4.68
CA ALA A 59 -4.66 7.96 3.76
C ALA A 59 -4.18 7.91 2.31
N ILE A 60 -3.26 8.77 1.92
CA ILE A 60 -2.64 8.78 0.58
C ILE A 60 -1.84 7.49 0.37
N LEU A 61 -0.98 7.12 1.31
CA LEU A 61 -0.14 5.91 1.22
C LEU A 61 -0.98 4.65 1.20
N LEU A 62 -2.01 4.57 2.04
CA LEU A 62 -2.93 3.42 2.05
C LEU A 62 -3.70 3.29 0.73
N SER A 63 -4.13 4.40 0.15
CA SER A 63 -4.79 4.42 -1.16
C SER A 63 -3.86 3.93 -2.28
N ILE A 64 -2.59 4.33 -2.24
CA ILE A 64 -1.56 3.85 -3.17
C ILE A 64 -1.37 2.34 -3.01
N ALA A 65 -1.21 1.85 -1.78
CA ALA A 65 -1.03 0.44 -1.50
C ALA A 65 -2.23 -0.39 -1.96
N LEU A 66 -3.45 0.09 -1.72
CA LEU A 66 -4.68 -0.56 -2.17
C LEU A 66 -4.76 -0.65 -3.71
N ASP A 67 -4.39 0.41 -4.43
CA ASP A 67 -4.36 0.39 -5.89
C ASP A 67 -3.31 -0.59 -6.42
N GLN A 68 -2.15 -0.66 -5.78
CA GLN A 68 -1.10 -1.61 -6.12
C GLN A 68 -1.57 -3.06 -5.91
N GLU A 69 -2.21 -3.35 -4.79
CA GLU A 69 -2.76 -4.68 -4.47
C GLU A 69 -3.80 -5.12 -5.51
N LYS A 70 -4.73 -4.25 -5.85
CA LYS A 70 -5.73 -4.53 -6.91
C LYS A 70 -5.11 -4.83 -8.27
N ARG A 71 -4.02 -4.15 -8.59
CA ARG A 71 -3.30 -4.36 -9.85
C ARG A 71 -2.50 -5.66 -9.84
N LEU A 72 -1.88 -6.00 -8.71
CA LEU A 72 -1.20 -7.28 -8.53
C LEU A 72 -2.20 -8.43 -8.65
N ASP A 73 -3.34 -8.37 -7.98
CA ASP A 73 -4.41 -9.37 -8.07
C ASP A 73 -4.89 -9.56 -9.53
N ALA A 74 -5.06 -8.46 -10.26
CA ALA A 74 -5.43 -8.53 -11.68
C ALA A 74 -4.35 -9.19 -12.55
N VAL A 75 -3.08 -8.89 -12.32
CA VAL A 75 -1.94 -9.50 -13.02
C VAL A 75 -1.84 -10.99 -12.67
N GLU A 76 -1.98 -11.34 -11.41
CA GLU A 76 -1.96 -12.72 -10.93
C GLU A 76 -3.07 -13.56 -11.59
N LYS A 77 -4.28 -13.04 -11.68
CA LYS A 77 -5.40 -13.70 -12.37
C LYS A 77 -5.09 -13.96 -13.85
N VAL A 78 -4.49 -13.00 -14.52
CA VAL A 78 -4.07 -13.17 -15.93
C VAL A 78 -3.00 -14.25 -16.05
N LEU A 79 -2.02 -14.26 -15.16
CA LEU A 79 -0.93 -15.25 -15.13
C LEU A 79 -1.46 -16.66 -14.78
N GLN A 80 -2.40 -16.76 -13.84
CA GLN A 80 -3.06 -18.04 -13.51
C GLN A 80 -3.79 -18.62 -14.72
N ASN A 81 -4.50 -17.79 -15.43
CA ASN A 81 -5.19 -18.20 -16.66
C ASN A 81 -4.22 -18.60 -17.78
N ALA A 82 -3.02 -18.04 -17.79
CA ALA A 82 -1.97 -18.38 -18.74
C ALA A 82 -1.12 -19.60 -18.33
N GLY A 83 -1.38 -20.22 -17.16
CA GLY A 83 -0.64 -21.38 -16.64
C GLY A 83 0.79 -21.11 -16.16
N VAL A 84 1.25 -19.87 -16.22
CA VAL A 84 2.63 -19.49 -15.85
C VAL A 84 2.86 -19.54 -14.34
N LEU A 85 1.82 -19.34 -13.55
CA LEU A 85 1.92 -19.34 -12.08
C LEU A 85 2.22 -20.72 -11.49
N CYS A 86 1.75 -21.80 -12.12
CA CYS A 86 2.07 -23.16 -11.69
C CYS A 86 3.57 -23.47 -11.76
N GLU A 87 4.27 -22.96 -12.77
CA GLU A 87 5.72 -23.15 -12.90
C GLU A 87 6.51 -22.33 -11.88
N ILE A 88 6.11 -21.07 -11.64
CA ILE A 88 6.76 -20.19 -10.66
C ILE A 88 6.55 -20.71 -9.24
N ALA A 89 5.34 -21.13 -8.89
CA ALA A 89 5.03 -21.72 -7.59
C ALA A 89 5.85 -22.98 -7.32
N SER A 90 6.01 -23.87 -8.31
CA SER A 90 6.86 -25.06 -8.21
C SER A 90 8.34 -24.72 -7.97
N ARG A 91 8.84 -23.60 -8.49
CA ARG A 91 10.21 -23.15 -8.25
C ARG A 91 10.40 -22.50 -6.89
N MET A 92 9.37 -21.83 -6.36
CA MET A 92 9.42 -21.20 -5.04
C MET A 92 9.23 -22.20 -3.89
N ASP A 93 8.49 -23.28 -4.12
CA ASP A 93 8.25 -24.36 -3.14
C ASP A 93 9.49 -25.24 -2.91
N SER A 94 10.49 -25.12 -3.76
CA SER A 94 11.79 -25.81 -3.63
C SER A 94 12.73 -25.15 -2.62
N ARG A 95 12.36 -24.02 -2.03
CA ARG A 95 13.14 -23.35 -0.99
C ARG A 95 12.64 -23.84 0.37
N PRO A 96 13.42 -24.69 1.10
CA PRO A 96 13.02 -25.07 2.45
C PRO A 96 12.94 -23.80 3.30
N LEU A 97 11.76 -23.55 3.87
CA LEU A 97 11.59 -22.57 4.93
C LEU A 97 12.60 -22.87 6.02
N PRO A 98 13.36 -21.88 6.54
CA PRO A 98 14.19 -22.11 7.70
C PRO A 98 13.29 -22.63 8.81
N GLN A 99 13.55 -23.87 9.24
CA GLN A 99 12.85 -24.46 10.36
C GLN A 99 13.15 -23.60 11.59
N PRO A 100 12.15 -23.17 12.36
CA PRO A 100 12.41 -22.51 13.63
C PRO A 100 13.22 -23.47 14.48
N THR A 101 14.40 -23.05 14.88
CA THR A 101 15.22 -23.80 15.81
C THR A 101 14.45 -23.95 17.12
N ARG A 102 14.50 -25.12 17.70
CA ARG A 102 13.74 -25.53 18.92
C ARG A 102 13.94 -24.59 20.12
N ASP A 103 14.93 -23.70 20.04
CA ASP A 103 15.30 -22.77 21.10
C ASP A 103 14.48 -21.48 21.13
N ASP A 104 13.75 -21.16 20.01
CA ASP A 104 12.90 -19.98 19.93
C ASP A 104 11.47 -20.20 20.46
N ALA A 105 11.16 -21.41 20.90
CA ALA A 105 9.79 -21.78 21.30
C ALA A 105 9.44 -21.40 22.77
N VAL A 106 10.34 -20.75 23.52
CA VAL A 106 10.14 -20.45 24.94
C VAL A 106 10.06 -18.97 25.27
N ALA A 107 10.33 -18.08 24.30
CA ALA A 107 10.21 -16.65 24.50
C ALA A 107 8.95 -16.10 23.84
N ASP A 108 8.03 -15.68 24.69
CA ASP A 108 7.00 -14.72 24.42
C ASP A 108 5.84 -15.18 23.51
N ARG A 109 4.83 -15.78 24.12
CA ARG A 109 3.47 -15.73 23.58
C ARG A 109 2.92 -14.33 23.84
N PRO A 110 2.78 -13.48 22.82
CA PRO A 110 2.00 -12.27 23.02
C PRO A 110 0.57 -12.67 23.38
N GLN A 111 0.10 -12.16 24.51
CA GLN A 111 -1.29 -12.26 24.93
C GLN A 111 -2.17 -11.80 23.76
N PRO A 112 -3.28 -12.45 23.47
CA PRO A 112 -4.20 -11.99 22.46
C PRO A 112 -4.71 -10.61 22.88
N VAL A 113 -4.23 -9.59 22.20
CA VAL A 113 -4.79 -8.25 22.33
C VAL A 113 -6.20 -8.34 21.75
N ALA A 114 -7.21 -8.19 22.62
CA ALA A 114 -8.59 -8.12 22.16
C ALA A 114 -8.71 -6.98 21.16
N LEU A 115 -9.01 -7.32 19.91
CA LEU A 115 -9.26 -6.32 18.86
C LEU A 115 -10.50 -5.52 19.25
N PRO A 116 -10.48 -4.17 19.11
CA PRO A 116 -11.57 -3.31 19.56
C PRO A 116 -12.81 -3.36 18.65
N PHE A 117 -12.98 -4.40 17.86
CA PHE A 117 -14.06 -4.54 16.86
C PHE A 117 -15.09 -5.63 17.20
N ASP A 118 -15.08 -6.13 18.43
CA ASP A 118 -16.05 -7.13 18.87
C ASP A 118 -17.33 -6.48 19.39
N ARG A 119 -18.07 -5.87 18.47
CA ARG A 119 -19.51 -5.55 18.64
C ARG A 119 -20.19 -5.31 17.32
#